data_9f6c7a3056e4f7f2d7a80fa94d2646ed
#
_entry.id   9f6c7a3056e4f7f2d7a80fa94d2646ed
#
_cell.length_a   1.000
_cell.length_b   1.000
_cell.length_c   1.000
_cell.angle_alpha   90.00
_cell.angle_beta   90.00
_cell.angle_gamma   90.00
#
_symmetry.space_group_name_H-M   'P 1'
#
loop_
_entity.id
_entity.type
_entity.pdbx_description
1 polymer ?
#
loop_
_entity_poly.entity_id
_entity_poly.type
_entity_poly.pdbx_seq_one_letter_code
_entity_poly.pdbx_strand_id
1 'polypeptide(L)'
;MNVWIVNHYAIPPSMGGLVRHYYFSKYLQKKGHSVKIFTSSKIHNTDINMIRDKSLYREEMEDGVEYTFVRSRDYKGNGMDRVINMMDLPFKTWKAMKRFYKKEKPDVIYTSSPDLFVALFALLFGRKHKIPVVVEVRDLWPESIVEYNGMSRMNPIIQVLYQLEKWIYVHADQDRKSV
;
A
#
# COMPACT_ATOMS: atom_id res chain seq x y z
N MET A 1 -8.46 -17.88 -6.60
CA MET A 1 -7.30 -17.03 -6.84
C MET A 1 -6.74 -16.58 -5.51
N ASN A 2 -5.42 -16.44 -5.44
CA ASN A 2 -4.73 -15.84 -4.29
C ASN A 2 -4.46 -14.37 -4.61
N VAL A 3 -5.04 -13.45 -3.85
CA VAL A 3 -4.98 -12.00 -4.07
C VAL A 3 -4.13 -11.35 -2.98
N TRP A 4 -3.09 -10.65 -3.38
CA TRP A 4 -2.33 -9.81 -2.44
C TRP A 4 -2.77 -8.36 -2.59
N ILE A 5 -3.22 -7.78 -1.49
CA ILE A 5 -3.52 -6.36 -1.39
C ILE A 5 -2.33 -5.67 -0.74
N VAL A 6 -1.74 -4.72 -1.42
CA VAL A 6 -0.57 -3.97 -0.92
C VAL A 6 -0.95 -2.51 -0.81
N ASN A 7 -1.17 -2.03 0.41
CA ASN A 7 -1.58 -0.65 0.66
C ASN A 7 -1.06 -0.15 2.01
N HIS A 8 -0.52 1.07 2.02
CA HIS A 8 0.04 1.70 3.22
C HIS A 8 -0.99 1.86 4.34
N TYR A 9 -2.25 2.14 3.99
CA TYR A 9 -3.30 2.60 4.91
C TYR A 9 -4.46 1.61 5.05
N ALA A 10 -4.24 0.34 4.72
CA ALA A 10 -5.25 -0.71 4.91
C ALA A 10 -5.34 -1.10 6.39
N ILE A 11 -6.28 -0.51 7.12
CA ILE A 11 -6.45 -0.67 8.55
C ILE A 11 -7.58 -1.66 8.84
N PRO A 12 -7.42 -2.60 9.82
CA PRO A 12 -8.51 -3.42 10.30
C PRO A 12 -9.64 -2.58 10.94
N PRO A 13 -10.91 -2.99 10.84
CA PRO A 13 -12.04 -2.27 11.45
C PRO A 13 -11.88 -1.99 12.93
N SER A 14 -11.28 -2.90 13.69
CA SER A 14 -11.02 -2.73 15.14
C SER A 14 -10.07 -1.58 15.47
N MET A 15 -9.29 -1.10 14.50
CA MET A 15 -8.27 -0.05 14.70
C MET A 15 -8.67 1.29 14.07
N GLY A 16 -9.87 1.40 13.51
CA GLY A 16 -10.42 2.66 12.96
C GLY A 16 -10.63 2.69 11.44
N GLY A 17 -11.04 3.76 10.95
CA GLY A 17 -11.83 4.16 9.81
C GLY A 17 -11.46 3.79 8.36
N LEU A 18 -10.31 3.26 7.99
CA LEU A 18 -9.98 3.01 6.57
C LEU A 18 -10.27 1.55 6.17
N VAL A 19 -11.51 1.14 6.32
CA VAL A 19 -11.99 -0.26 6.24
C VAL A 19 -12.25 -0.78 4.82
N ARG A 20 -12.04 0.01 3.77
CA ARG A 20 -12.36 -0.39 2.39
C ARG A 20 -11.70 -1.71 1.99
N HIS A 21 -10.42 -1.88 2.27
CA HIS A 21 -9.67 -3.09 1.91
C HIS A 21 -10.15 -4.32 2.69
N TYR A 22 -10.62 -4.13 3.92
CA TYR A 22 -11.27 -5.18 4.69
C TYR A 22 -12.53 -5.67 3.99
N TYR A 23 -13.48 -4.78 3.66
CA TYR A 23 -14.73 -5.18 2.99
C TYR A 23 -14.47 -5.74 1.58
N PHE A 24 -13.48 -5.20 0.87
CA PHE A 24 -13.06 -5.76 -0.41
C PHE A 24 -12.53 -7.18 -0.25
N SER A 25 -11.71 -7.45 0.76
CA SER A 25 -11.22 -8.79 1.10
C SER A 25 -12.36 -9.74 1.45
N LYS A 26 -13.31 -9.30 2.28
CA LYS A 26 -14.50 -10.11 2.64
C LYS A 26 -15.33 -10.47 1.40
N TYR A 27 -15.49 -9.52 0.48
CA TYR A 27 -16.21 -9.78 -0.78
C TYR A 27 -15.47 -10.80 -1.65
N LEU A 28 -14.17 -10.68 -1.81
CA LEU A 28 -13.34 -11.61 -2.57
C LEU A 28 -13.37 -13.01 -1.94
N GLN A 29 -13.31 -13.12 -0.62
CA GLN A 29 -13.41 -14.39 0.12
C GLN A 29 -14.77 -15.07 -0.11
N LYS A 30 -15.88 -14.30 -0.12
CA LYS A 30 -17.22 -14.82 -0.45
C LYS A 30 -17.28 -15.36 -1.89
N LYS A 31 -16.39 -14.92 -2.79
CA LYS A 31 -16.26 -15.43 -4.16
C LYS A 31 -15.27 -16.60 -4.28
N GLY A 32 -14.77 -17.12 -3.15
CA GLY A 32 -13.86 -18.27 -3.13
C GLY A 32 -12.39 -17.91 -3.40
N HIS A 33 -11.98 -16.66 -3.18
CA HIS A 33 -10.60 -16.22 -3.30
C HIS A 33 -9.92 -16.15 -1.93
N SER A 34 -8.64 -16.49 -1.84
CA SER A 34 -7.81 -16.17 -0.68
C SER A 34 -7.26 -14.74 -0.80
N VAL A 35 -7.18 -14.03 0.32
CA VAL A 35 -6.72 -12.63 0.34
C VAL A 35 -5.74 -12.42 1.48
N LYS A 36 -4.63 -11.78 1.17
CA LYS A 36 -3.63 -11.33 2.16
C LYS A 36 -3.36 -9.84 1.99
N ILE A 37 -3.45 -9.07 3.08
CA ILE A 37 -3.22 -7.62 3.08
C ILE A 37 -1.83 -7.32 3.64
N PHE A 38 -0.98 -6.63 2.87
CA PHE A 38 0.27 -6.05 3.34
C PHE A 38 0.05 -4.56 3.61
N THR A 39 0.30 -4.13 4.85
CA THR A 39 0.05 -2.76 5.29
C THR A 39 1.12 -2.27 6.26
N SER A 40 1.10 -0.98 6.57
CA SER A 40 2.00 -0.36 7.56
C SER A 40 1.70 -0.85 8.97
N SER A 41 2.75 -1.08 9.78
CA SER A 41 2.58 -1.34 11.21
C SER A 41 2.20 -0.10 12.01
N LYS A 42 2.53 1.10 11.52
CA LYS A 42 2.08 2.37 12.10
C LYS A 42 0.67 2.67 11.60
N ILE A 43 -0.29 2.63 12.49
CA ILE A 43 -1.69 2.93 12.18
C ILE A 43 -1.85 4.43 11.98
N HIS A 44 -2.36 4.80 10.82
CA HIS A 44 -2.51 6.20 10.41
C HIS A 44 -3.42 6.97 11.39
N ASN A 45 -3.02 8.19 11.73
CA ASN A 45 -3.73 9.08 12.66
C ASN A 45 -3.96 8.52 14.08
N THR A 46 -3.13 7.56 14.50
CA THR A 46 -3.14 7.04 15.88
C THR A 46 -1.73 7.00 16.43
N ASP A 47 -1.58 6.73 17.73
CA ASP A 47 -0.27 6.45 18.35
C ASP A 47 0.09 4.95 18.34
N ILE A 48 -0.70 4.13 17.66
CA ILE A 48 -0.51 2.68 17.60
C ILE A 48 0.54 2.33 16.54
N ASN A 49 1.54 1.55 16.96
CA ASN A 49 2.43 0.84 16.04
C ASN A 49 2.42 -0.64 16.44
N MET A 50 2.03 -1.50 15.52
CA MET A 50 1.88 -2.94 15.74
C MET A 50 3.21 -3.67 15.93
N ILE A 51 4.33 -3.02 15.55
CA ILE A 51 5.68 -3.59 15.65
C ILE A 51 6.60 -2.59 16.30
N ARG A 52 7.00 -2.87 17.55
CA ARG A 52 7.94 -2.03 18.32
C ARG A 52 9.33 -2.67 18.45
N ASP A 53 9.46 -3.92 18.05
CA ASP A 53 10.72 -4.67 18.04
C ASP A 53 11.44 -4.57 16.67
N LYS A 54 12.44 -5.44 16.46
CA LYS A 54 13.21 -5.51 15.20
C LYS A 54 12.57 -6.42 14.14
N SER A 55 11.39 -6.99 14.38
CA SER A 55 10.69 -7.85 13.43
C SER A 55 10.37 -7.12 12.14
N LEU A 56 10.51 -7.79 11.01
CA LEU A 56 10.22 -7.20 9.69
C LEU A 56 8.72 -7.03 9.49
N TYR A 57 7.92 -7.98 9.93
CA TYR A 57 6.47 -7.97 9.83
C TYR A 57 5.85 -8.74 11.00
N ARG A 58 4.57 -8.52 11.22
CA ARG A 58 3.69 -9.24 12.14
C ARG A 58 2.41 -9.62 11.40
N GLU A 59 2.00 -10.86 11.53
CA GLU A 59 0.75 -11.37 10.98
C GLU A 59 -0.35 -11.30 12.03
N GLU A 60 -1.52 -10.83 11.62
CA GLU A 60 -2.73 -10.79 12.43
C GLU A 60 -3.94 -11.22 11.59
N MET A 61 -4.92 -11.81 12.26
CA MET A 61 -6.17 -12.21 11.65
C MET A 61 -7.32 -11.41 12.24
N GLU A 62 -8.13 -10.76 11.41
CA GLU A 62 -9.37 -10.11 11.85
C GLU A 62 -10.54 -10.58 11.01
N ASP A 63 -11.51 -11.24 11.64
CA ASP A 63 -12.70 -11.83 10.99
C ASP A 63 -12.38 -12.67 9.76
N GLY A 64 -11.29 -13.43 9.79
CA GLY A 64 -10.84 -14.27 8.67
C GLY A 64 -10.12 -13.51 7.56
N VAL A 65 -9.82 -12.22 7.72
CA VAL A 65 -8.95 -11.46 6.82
C VAL A 65 -7.53 -11.44 7.37
N GLU A 66 -6.57 -11.89 6.55
CA GLU A 66 -5.17 -11.95 6.91
C GLU A 66 -4.47 -10.60 6.69
N TYR A 67 -3.93 -10.01 7.76
CA TYR A 67 -3.11 -8.82 7.72
C TYR A 67 -1.63 -9.14 7.96
N THR A 68 -0.77 -8.61 7.12
CA THR A 68 0.67 -8.60 7.33
C THR A 68 1.10 -7.14 7.56
N PHE A 69 1.21 -6.77 8.83
CA PHE A 69 1.74 -5.47 9.23
C PHE A 69 3.24 -5.45 8.96
N VAL A 70 3.70 -4.56 8.10
CA VAL A 70 5.11 -4.39 7.78
C VAL A 70 5.70 -3.27 8.62
N ARG A 71 6.84 -3.54 9.26
CA ARG A 71 7.48 -2.57 10.15
C ARG A 71 7.72 -1.23 9.48
N SER A 72 7.13 -0.20 10.03
CA SER A 72 7.29 1.18 9.61
C SER A 72 7.69 2.06 10.79
N ARG A 73 8.29 3.22 10.50
CA ARG A 73 8.69 4.19 11.52
C ARG A 73 7.46 4.89 12.10
N ASP A 74 7.58 5.30 13.35
CA ASP A 74 6.61 6.23 13.92
C ASP A 74 6.78 7.61 13.26
N TYR A 75 5.67 8.29 13.07
CA TYR A 75 5.62 9.69 12.64
C TYR A 75 4.45 10.39 13.31
N LYS A 76 4.59 11.70 13.51
CA LYS A 76 3.50 12.57 14.02
C LYS A 76 3.18 13.62 12.96
N GLY A 77 1.88 13.78 12.67
CA GLY A 77 1.41 14.75 11.68
C GLY A 77 1.88 14.47 10.25
N ASN A 78 2.02 15.53 9.45
CA ASN A 78 2.33 15.47 8.02
C ASN A 78 3.76 15.95 7.67
N GLY A 79 4.69 15.89 8.63
CA GLY A 79 6.06 16.38 8.48
C GLY A 79 7.00 15.42 7.73
N MET A 80 8.30 15.75 7.75
CA MET A 80 9.37 14.98 7.11
C MET A 80 9.42 13.52 7.54
N ASP A 81 9.08 13.22 8.81
CA ASP A 81 9.04 11.84 9.32
C ASP A 81 8.04 10.97 8.57
N ARG A 82 6.90 11.56 8.13
CA ARG A 82 5.93 10.87 7.27
C ARG A 82 6.51 10.58 5.90
N VAL A 83 7.24 11.53 5.30
CA VAL A 83 7.91 11.32 4.01
C VAL A 83 8.95 10.21 4.11
N ILE A 84 9.76 10.21 5.17
CA ILE A 84 10.73 9.14 5.42
C ILE A 84 10.03 7.78 5.60
N ASN A 85 8.89 7.76 6.31
CA ASN A 85 8.08 6.55 6.46
C ASN A 85 7.58 6.04 5.10
N MET A 86 7.06 6.93 4.24
CA MET A 86 6.60 6.61 2.90
C MET A 86 7.73 6.07 1.99
N MET A 87 8.97 6.47 2.22
CA MET A 87 10.13 5.96 1.48
C MET A 87 10.66 4.63 2.03
N ASP A 88 10.62 4.42 3.34
CA ASP A 88 11.17 3.23 4.01
C ASP A 88 10.25 2.01 3.90
N LEU A 89 8.94 2.22 4.00
CA LEU A 89 7.93 1.15 3.98
C LEU A 89 7.96 0.29 2.71
N PRO A 90 8.06 0.84 1.49
CA PRO A 90 8.08 0.04 0.26
C PRO A 90 9.20 -0.99 0.21
N PHE A 91 10.40 -0.63 0.66
CA PHE A 91 11.54 -1.57 0.72
C PHE A 91 11.29 -2.73 1.69
N LYS A 92 10.69 -2.45 2.84
CA LYS A 92 10.35 -3.47 3.83
C LYS A 92 9.19 -4.33 3.35
N THR A 93 8.19 -3.72 2.70
CA THR A 93 7.08 -4.43 2.06
C THR A 93 7.60 -5.39 0.99
N TRP A 94 8.51 -4.95 0.13
CA TRP A 94 9.18 -5.83 -0.83
C TRP A 94 9.85 -7.03 -0.17
N LYS A 95 10.60 -6.80 0.94
CA LYS A 95 11.25 -7.89 1.68
C LYS A 95 10.24 -8.86 2.29
N ALA A 96 9.12 -8.35 2.82
CA ALA A 96 8.04 -9.17 3.36
C ALA A 96 7.39 -9.99 2.24
N MET A 97 6.94 -9.35 1.15
CA MET A 97 6.37 -10.02 -0.02
C MET A 97 7.31 -11.12 -0.56
N LYS A 98 8.61 -10.86 -0.64
CA LYS A 98 9.60 -11.87 -1.08
C LYS A 98 9.65 -13.10 -0.17
N ARG A 99 9.45 -12.94 1.16
CA ARG A 99 9.38 -14.06 2.10
C ARG A 99 8.12 -14.89 1.90
N PHE A 100 6.97 -14.21 1.74
CA PHE A 100 5.68 -14.87 1.49
C PHE A 100 5.66 -15.57 0.13
N TYR A 101 6.20 -14.95 -0.91
CA TYR A 101 6.26 -15.49 -2.27
C TYR A 101 6.95 -16.86 -2.35
N LYS A 102 7.90 -17.14 -1.46
CA LYS A 102 8.54 -18.45 -1.38
C LYS A 102 7.61 -19.55 -0.85
N LYS A 103 6.60 -19.18 -0.09
CA LYS A 103 5.62 -20.09 0.52
C LYS A 103 4.35 -20.19 -0.32
N GLU A 104 3.88 -19.05 -0.76
CA GLU A 104 2.60 -18.89 -1.43
C GLU A 104 2.69 -17.79 -2.48
N LYS A 105 2.38 -18.10 -3.73
CA LYS A 105 2.43 -17.14 -4.84
C LYS A 105 1.07 -16.50 -5.03
N PRO A 106 0.97 -15.17 -5.19
CA PRO A 106 -0.28 -14.56 -5.59
C PRO A 106 -0.55 -14.74 -7.08
N ASP A 107 -1.82 -14.84 -7.43
CA ASP A 107 -2.30 -14.80 -8.82
C ASP A 107 -2.42 -13.35 -9.32
N VAL A 108 -2.65 -12.41 -8.40
CA VAL A 108 -2.78 -10.98 -8.70
C VAL A 108 -2.35 -10.15 -7.48
N ILE A 109 -1.74 -9.00 -7.75
CA ILE A 109 -1.45 -7.98 -6.75
C ILE A 109 -2.38 -6.79 -7.00
N TYR A 110 -3.05 -6.33 -5.95
CA TYR A 110 -3.85 -5.11 -5.97
C TYR A 110 -3.20 -4.07 -5.08
N THR A 111 -3.06 -2.85 -5.58
CA THR A 111 -2.56 -1.69 -4.82
C THR A 111 -3.38 -0.45 -5.12
N SER A 112 -3.36 0.56 -4.25
CA SER A 112 -4.09 1.80 -4.48
C SER A 112 -3.33 3.02 -3.97
N SER A 113 -3.58 4.20 -4.62
CA SER A 113 -3.11 5.49 -4.12
C SER A 113 -3.70 5.78 -2.71
N PRO A 114 -3.15 6.77 -1.94
CA PRO A 114 -2.25 7.84 -2.38
C PRO A 114 -0.76 7.52 -2.35
N ASP A 115 -0.30 6.41 -1.78
CA ASP A 115 1.13 6.13 -1.67
C ASP A 115 1.70 5.56 -2.99
N LEU A 116 2.24 6.46 -3.84
CA LEU A 116 2.85 6.08 -5.11
C LEU A 116 4.08 5.17 -4.95
N PHE A 117 4.82 5.28 -3.86
CA PHE A 117 6.00 4.45 -3.67
C PHE A 117 5.63 3.00 -3.35
N VAL A 118 4.58 2.78 -2.56
CA VAL A 118 4.05 1.44 -2.33
C VAL A 118 3.53 0.84 -3.64
N ALA A 119 2.79 1.62 -4.43
CA ALA A 119 2.29 1.20 -5.74
C ALA A 119 3.44 0.87 -6.71
N LEU A 120 4.47 1.72 -6.78
CA LEU A 120 5.68 1.46 -7.57
C LEU A 120 6.32 0.12 -7.23
N PHE A 121 6.55 -0.14 -5.93
CA PHE A 121 7.21 -1.37 -5.50
C PHE A 121 6.34 -2.60 -5.72
N ALA A 122 5.01 -2.48 -5.60
CA ALA A 122 4.07 -3.54 -5.95
C ALA A 122 4.15 -3.88 -7.46
N LEU A 123 4.16 -2.85 -8.33
CA LEU A 123 4.35 -3.01 -9.77
C LEU A 123 5.69 -3.65 -10.13
N LEU A 124 6.79 -3.15 -9.57
CA LEU A 124 8.12 -3.71 -9.81
C LEU A 124 8.20 -5.18 -9.36
N PHE A 125 7.55 -5.52 -8.24
CA PHE A 125 7.47 -6.91 -7.76
C PHE A 125 6.66 -7.77 -8.72
N GLY A 126 5.48 -7.32 -9.14
CA GLY A 126 4.63 -8.02 -10.11
C GLY A 126 5.36 -8.28 -11.42
N ARG A 127 5.98 -7.26 -12.01
CA ARG A 127 6.78 -7.39 -13.24
C ARG A 127 7.92 -8.38 -13.10
N LYS A 128 8.69 -8.32 -12.00
CA LYS A 128 9.78 -9.25 -11.72
C LYS A 128 9.32 -10.71 -11.67
N HIS A 129 8.14 -10.96 -11.13
CA HIS A 129 7.61 -12.29 -10.90
C HIS A 129 6.53 -12.71 -11.90
N LYS A 130 6.24 -11.86 -12.92
CA LYS A 130 5.21 -12.07 -13.95
C LYS A 130 3.82 -12.26 -13.34
N ILE A 131 3.50 -11.45 -12.33
CA ILE A 131 2.21 -11.41 -11.66
C ILE A 131 1.49 -10.14 -12.09
N PRO A 132 0.24 -10.21 -12.56
CA PRO A 132 -0.53 -9.02 -12.93
C PRO A 132 -0.77 -8.12 -11.72
N VAL A 133 -0.70 -6.80 -11.95
CA VAL A 133 -0.89 -5.78 -10.90
C VAL A 133 -2.00 -4.84 -11.31
N VAL A 134 -3.02 -4.77 -10.45
CA VAL A 134 -4.11 -3.80 -10.55
C VAL A 134 -3.80 -2.60 -9.67
N VAL A 135 -3.81 -1.41 -10.25
CA VAL A 135 -3.63 -0.15 -9.52
C VAL A 135 -4.95 0.60 -9.47
N GLU A 136 -5.46 0.85 -8.27
CA GLU A 136 -6.63 1.71 -8.08
C GLU A 136 -6.20 3.15 -7.78
N VAL A 137 -6.66 4.09 -8.59
CA VAL A 137 -6.46 5.52 -8.37
C VAL A 137 -7.60 6.06 -7.53
N ARG A 138 -7.34 6.35 -6.25
CA ARG A 138 -8.31 6.88 -5.29
C ARG A 138 -8.15 8.39 -5.09
N ASP A 139 -6.92 8.81 -4.98
CA ASP A 139 -6.54 10.20 -4.79
C ASP A 139 -5.58 10.59 -5.91
N LEU A 140 -5.81 11.75 -6.50
CA LEU A 140 -4.89 12.31 -7.50
C LEU A 140 -3.65 12.85 -6.79
N TRP A 141 -2.71 12.00 -6.58
CA TRP A 141 -1.44 12.34 -5.98
C TRP A 141 -0.37 12.38 -7.09
N PRO A 142 0.38 13.48 -7.31
CA PRO A 142 0.69 14.56 -6.36
C PRO A 142 -0.23 15.78 -6.40
N GLU A 143 -1.28 15.82 -7.22
CA GLU A 143 -2.16 16.99 -7.33
C GLU A 143 -2.70 17.44 -5.97
N SER A 144 -3.07 16.49 -5.11
CA SER A 144 -3.52 16.79 -3.75
C SER A 144 -2.47 17.56 -2.92
N ILE A 145 -1.17 17.32 -3.14
CA ILE A 145 -0.11 18.08 -2.45
C ILE A 145 -0.10 19.53 -2.94
N VAL A 146 -0.25 19.74 -4.23
CA VAL A 146 -0.30 21.07 -4.83
C VAL A 146 -1.47 21.86 -4.26
N GLU A 147 -2.67 21.27 -4.26
CA GLU A 147 -3.90 21.94 -3.83
C GLU A 147 -3.95 22.18 -2.31
N TYR A 148 -3.60 21.17 -1.49
CA TYR A 148 -3.72 21.29 -0.02
C TYR A 148 -2.53 21.97 0.65
N ASN A 149 -1.32 21.84 0.11
CA ASN A 149 -0.11 22.43 0.71
C ASN A 149 0.36 23.69 -0.01
N GLY A 150 -0.34 24.15 -1.06
CA GLY A 150 0.02 25.35 -1.82
C GLY A 150 1.38 25.23 -2.54
N MET A 151 1.84 24.01 -2.80
CA MET A 151 3.12 23.80 -3.51
C MET A 151 2.96 24.11 -4.99
N SER A 152 3.95 24.79 -5.57
CA SER A 152 3.94 25.06 -7.01
C SER A 152 4.04 23.77 -7.81
N ARG A 153 3.23 23.65 -8.87
CA ARG A 153 3.37 22.59 -9.88
C ARG A 153 4.74 22.56 -10.54
N MET A 154 5.44 23.71 -10.58
CA MET A 154 6.81 23.84 -11.12
C MET A 154 7.89 23.35 -10.13
N ASN A 155 7.53 22.99 -8.91
CA ASN A 155 8.48 22.44 -7.94
C ASN A 155 9.09 21.14 -8.49
N PRO A 156 10.44 20.99 -8.51
CA PRO A 156 11.10 19.82 -9.08
C PRO A 156 10.65 18.48 -8.44
N ILE A 157 10.36 18.48 -7.14
CA ILE A 157 9.86 17.28 -6.45
C ILE A 157 8.48 16.91 -6.96
N ILE A 158 7.59 17.89 -7.13
CA ILE A 158 6.25 17.67 -7.66
C ILE A 158 6.33 17.14 -9.09
N GLN A 159 7.22 17.69 -9.92
CA GLN A 159 7.44 17.21 -11.29
C GLN A 159 7.90 15.73 -11.32
N VAL A 160 8.82 15.36 -10.44
CA VAL A 160 9.26 13.95 -10.30
C VAL A 160 8.09 13.05 -9.90
N LEU A 161 7.25 13.49 -8.98
CA LEU A 161 6.07 12.73 -8.55
C LEU A 161 5.03 12.58 -9.66
N TYR A 162 4.79 13.60 -10.51
CA TYR A 162 3.95 13.47 -11.69
C TYR A 162 4.51 12.45 -12.70
N GLN A 163 5.82 12.43 -12.92
CA GLN A 163 6.43 11.44 -13.80
C GLN A 163 6.30 10.03 -13.22
N LEU A 164 6.45 9.88 -11.90
CA LEU A 164 6.27 8.61 -11.21
C LEU A 164 4.82 8.12 -11.33
N GLU A 165 3.84 9.00 -11.07
CA GLU A 165 2.41 8.71 -11.23
C GLU A 165 2.10 8.22 -12.65
N LYS A 166 2.52 9.01 -13.65
CA LYS A 166 2.36 8.65 -15.07
C LYS A 166 2.98 7.29 -15.38
N TRP A 167 4.18 7.04 -14.87
CA TRP A 167 4.86 5.77 -15.09
C TRP A 167 4.08 4.60 -14.49
N ILE A 168 3.55 4.76 -13.27
CA ILE A 168 2.74 3.74 -12.59
C ILE A 168 1.50 3.40 -13.44
N TYR A 169 0.77 4.41 -13.92
CA TYR A 169 -0.46 4.20 -14.70
C TYR A 169 -0.20 3.55 -16.06
N VAL A 170 0.87 3.92 -16.73
CA VAL A 170 1.25 3.32 -18.02
C VAL A 170 1.69 1.86 -17.88
N HIS A 171 2.21 1.48 -16.71
CA HIS A 171 2.78 0.15 -16.50
C HIS A 171 1.92 -0.77 -15.64
N ALA A 172 0.78 -0.30 -15.16
CA ALA A 172 -0.23 -1.15 -14.53
C ALA A 172 -0.87 -2.08 -15.58
N ASP A 173 -1.11 -3.34 -15.22
CA ASP A 173 -1.81 -4.28 -16.11
C ASP A 173 -3.28 -3.89 -16.25
N GLN A 174 -3.86 -3.31 -15.19
CA GLN A 174 -5.14 -2.62 -15.21
C GLN A 174 -5.08 -1.42 -14.27
N ASP A 175 -5.59 -0.29 -14.73
CA ASP A 175 -5.89 0.86 -13.89
C ASP A 175 -7.39 0.96 -13.61
N ARG A 176 -7.74 1.28 -12.39
CA ARG A 176 -9.11 1.55 -11.97
C ARG A 176 -9.18 2.89 -11.29
N LYS A 177 -10.00 3.78 -11.84
CA LYS A 177 -10.35 5.04 -11.19
C LYS A 177 -11.53 4.81 -10.26
N SER A 178 -11.42 5.22 -8.98
CA SER A 178 -12.58 5.36 -8.11
C SER A 178 -13.32 6.62 -8.52
N VAL A 179 -14.56 6.46 -8.93
CA VAL A 179 -15.48 7.58 -9.16
C VAL A 179 -16.09 7.98 -7.83
#